data_b29a418ecd54012cd093945e03017bf1
#
_entry.id   b29a418ecd54012cd093945e03017bf1
#
_cell.length_a   1.000
_cell.length_b   1.000
_cell.length_c   1.000
_cell.angle_alpha   90.00
_cell.angle_beta   90.00
_cell.angle_gamma   90.00
#
_symmetry.space_group_name_H-M   'P 1'
#
loop_
_entity.id
_entity.type
_entity.pdbx_description
1 polymer ?
#
loop_
_entity_poly.entity_id
_entity_poly.type
_entity_poly.pdbx_seq_one_letter_code
_entity_poly.pdbx_strand_id
1 'polypeptide(L)'
;VAVPSTVVLALVGLYAGWFNVDRAGGWDAFLALSASASATSPLTDNQAINLVIGSWIVGGVVMAEYTRFARKAWVAIAIPFIVLIVTQIFLQVIGAMGGIVSGSFDFSAYLKTAGPLIAFVGLVAMSLALWTTGDTNLYLPSIQTASVFKLPKRVTIVVCGLIGTILGLGIYQHFMGWINQIANLVPPLIGPVIVDYYLFQRGHYDTTRLPDLPSWNPPAVAAFVAGVIAAQAFTPPWIASGLWGLLVSMVAYAVIYGATRMMGLKLGYAAVAARERKAG
;
A
#
# COMPACT_ATOMS: atom_id res chain seq x y z
N VAL A 1 -18.08 15.25 -6.04
CA VAL A 1 -16.82 15.79 -6.60
C VAL A 1 -15.91 14.66 -7.08
N ALA A 2 -15.76 13.55 -6.34
CA ALA A 2 -14.82 12.48 -6.69
C ALA A 2 -15.11 11.79 -8.04
N VAL A 3 -16.37 11.46 -8.35
CA VAL A 3 -16.73 10.72 -9.59
C VAL A 3 -16.41 11.51 -10.87
N PRO A 4 -16.81 12.77 -11.02
CA PRO A 4 -16.43 13.56 -12.19
C PRO A 4 -14.91 13.73 -12.34
N SER A 5 -14.19 13.94 -11.24
CA SER A 5 -12.73 14.09 -11.27
C SER A 5 -12.02 12.81 -11.72
N THR A 6 -12.52 11.64 -11.36
CA THR A 6 -11.96 10.36 -11.83
C THR A 6 -12.06 10.21 -13.35
N VAL A 7 -13.20 10.58 -13.94
CA VAL A 7 -13.39 10.53 -15.40
C VAL A 7 -12.43 11.51 -16.08
N VAL A 8 -12.34 12.73 -15.56
CA VAL A 8 -11.41 13.74 -16.11
C VAL A 8 -9.97 13.26 -16.02
N LEU A 9 -9.55 12.69 -14.89
CA LEU A 9 -8.19 12.14 -14.71
C LEU A 9 -7.90 10.97 -15.66
N ALA A 10 -8.89 10.11 -15.92
CA ALA A 10 -8.73 9.03 -16.89
C ALA A 10 -8.52 9.58 -18.31
N LEU A 11 -9.31 10.58 -18.72
CA LEU A 11 -9.15 11.25 -20.02
C LEU A 11 -7.81 11.98 -20.14
N VAL A 12 -7.41 12.69 -19.09
CA VAL A 12 -6.10 13.36 -19.02
C VAL A 12 -4.96 12.33 -19.08
N GLY A 13 -5.10 11.19 -18.41
CA GLY A 13 -4.13 10.11 -18.49
C GLY A 13 -3.98 9.52 -19.90
N LEU A 14 -5.11 9.25 -20.57
CA LEU A 14 -5.10 8.79 -21.97
C LEU A 14 -4.44 9.79 -22.91
N TYR A 15 -4.79 11.09 -22.74
CA TYR A 15 -4.14 12.16 -23.50
C TYR A 15 -2.64 12.23 -23.22
N ALA A 16 -2.23 12.13 -21.95
CA ALA A 16 -0.82 12.14 -21.57
C ALA A 16 -0.06 10.95 -22.17
N GLY A 17 -0.67 9.76 -22.21
CA GLY A 17 -0.10 8.58 -22.88
C GLY A 17 0.14 8.83 -24.38
N TRP A 18 -0.88 9.32 -25.08
CA TRP A 18 -0.76 9.70 -26.49
C TRP A 18 0.31 10.78 -26.71
N PHE A 19 0.28 11.84 -25.91
CA PHE A 19 1.23 12.96 -25.99
C PHE A 19 2.69 12.50 -25.76
N ASN A 20 2.92 11.56 -24.85
CA ASN A 20 4.26 11.01 -24.63
C ASN A 20 4.77 10.24 -25.84
N VAL A 21 3.92 9.45 -26.50
CA VAL A 21 4.29 8.73 -27.72
C VAL A 21 4.57 9.69 -28.88
N ASP A 22 3.73 10.71 -29.07
CA ASP A 22 3.91 11.73 -30.10
C ASP A 22 5.23 12.49 -29.90
N ARG A 23 5.50 12.88 -28.65
CA ARG A 23 6.74 13.59 -28.28
C ARG A 23 8.01 12.75 -28.46
N ALA A 24 7.91 11.44 -28.30
CA ALA A 24 9.01 10.51 -28.58
C ALA A 24 9.28 10.32 -30.09
N GLY A 25 8.39 10.78 -30.95
CA GLY A 25 8.46 10.58 -32.40
C GLY A 25 7.70 9.34 -32.91
N GLY A 26 6.69 8.89 -32.16
CA GLY A 26 5.86 7.72 -32.48
C GLY A 26 6.18 6.48 -31.64
N TRP A 27 5.42 5.40 -31.88
CA TRP A 27 5.53 4.18 -31.08
C TRP A 27 6.89 3.49 -31.18
N ASP A 28 7.46 3.41 -32.36
CA ASP A 28 8.76 2.72 -32.57
C ASP A 28 9.89 3.47 -31.86
N ALA A 29 9.89 4.80 -31.94
CA ALA A 29 10.86 5.64 -31.25
C ALA A 29 10.66 5.58 -29.72
N PHE A 30 9.42 5.56 -29.23
CA PHE A 30 9.11 5.40 -27.82
C PHE A 30 9.60 4.04 -27.30
N LEU A 31 9.37 2.96 -28.02
CA LEU A 31 9.83 1.62 -27.63
C LEU A 31 11.35 1.52 -27.61
N ALA A 32 12.05 2.12 -28.59
CA ALA A 32 13.51 2.20 -28.59
C ALA A 32 14.04 2.99 -27.38
N LEU A 33 13.40 4.13 -27.06
CA LEU A 33 13.75 4.93 -25.88
C LEU A 33 13.50 4.15 -24.57
N SER A 34 12.38 3.43 -24.48
CA SER A 34 12.06 2.56 -23.34
C SER A 34 13.08 1.44 -23.15
N ALA A 35 13.48 0.79 -24.24
CA ALA A 35 14.51 -0.26 -24.21
C ALA A 35 15.86 0.28 -23.75
N SER A 36 16.26 1.46 -24.22
CA SER A 36 17.51 2.11 -23.80
C SER A 36 17.46 2.52 -22.32
N ALA A 37 16.34 3.06 -21.85
CA ALA A 37 16.14 3.41 -20.44
C ALA A 37 16.19 2.18 -19.53
N SER A 38 15.61 1.07 -19.96
CA SER A 38 15.67 -0.21 -19.23
C SER A 38 17.10 -0.75 -19.17
N ALA A 39 17.84 -0.72 -20.27
CA ALA A 39 19.22 -1.22 -20.34
C ALA A 39 20.19 -0.42 -19.46
N THR A 40 19.91 0.87 -19.24
CA THR A 40 20.71 1.77 -18.40
C THR A 40 20.20 1.89 -16.97
N SER A 41 19.10 1.24 -16.63
CA SER A 41 18.51 1.30 -15.29
C SER A 41 19.44 0.69 -14.24
N PRO A 42 19.70 1.38 -13.13
CA PRO A 42 20.46 0.80 -12.02
C PRO A 42 19.66 -0.20 -11.19
N LEU A 43 18.35 -0.34 -11.46
CA LEU A 43 17.42 -1.20 -10.71
C LEU A 43 17.35 -2.58 -11.34
N THR A 44 17.38 -3.61 -10.52
CA THR A 44 16.99 -4.97 -10.94
C THR A 44 15.46 -5.07 -11.03
N ASP A 45 14.95 -6.05 -11.79
CA ASP A 45 13.51 -6.30 -11.94
C ASP A 45 12.82 -6.48 -10.59
N ASN A 46 13.45 -7.21 -9.66
CA ASN A 46 12.89 -7.42 -8.32
C ASN A 46 12.86 -6.13 -7.48
N GLN A 47 13.82 -5.24 -7.64
CA GLN A 47 13.79 -3.91 -7.02
C GLN A 47 12.67 -3.05 -7.61
N ALA A 48 12.50 -3.07 -8.92
CA ALA A 48 11.42 -2.36 -9.60
C ALA A 48 10.05 -2.88 -9.14
N ILE A 49 9.85 -4.20 -9.09
CA ILE A 49 8.63 -4.82 -8.55
C ILE A 49 8.40 -4.39 -7.09
N ASN A 50 9.45 -4.36 -6.27
CA ASN A 50 9.32 -3.94 -4.88
C ASN A 50 8.87 -2.49 -4.74
N LEU A 51 9.38 -1.58 -5.57
CA LEU A 51 8.94 -0.18 -5.60
C LEU A 51 7.48 -0.04 -6.04
N VAL A 52 7.05 -0.84 -7.03
CA VAL A 52 5.64 -0.89 -7.45
C VAL A 52 4.75 -1.36 -6.29
N ILE A 53 5.13 -2.41 -5.57
CA ILE A 53 4.42 -2.88 -4.38
C ILE A 53 4.37 -1.76 -3.34
N GLY A 54 5.51 -1.15 -3.00
CA GLY A 54 5.62 -0.09 -1.99
C GLY A 54 4.76 1.13 -2.29
N SER A 55 4.57 1.45 -3.56
CA SER A 55 3.80 2.63 -3.97
C SER A 55 2.32 2.59 -3.54
N TRP A 56 1.73 1.39 -3.40
CA TRP A 56 0.31 1.25 -3.07
C TRP A 56 -0.03 0.22 -1.99
N ILE A 57 0.93 -0.48 -1.44
CA ILE A 57 0.66 -1.58 -0.48
C ILE A 57 -0.14 -1.10 0.75
N VAL A 58 0.11 0.12 1.23
CA VAL A 58 -0.66 0.72 2.33
C VAL A 58 -2.13 0.84 1.93
N GLY A 59 -2.41 1.36 0.72
CA GLY A 59 -3.77 1.42 0.18
C GLY A 59 -4.43 0.06 0.09
N GLY A 60 -3.69 -0.97 -0.32
CA GLY A 60 -4.16 -2.35 -0.35
C GLY A 60 -4.57 -2.88 1.02
N VAL A 61 -3.73 -2.65 2.04
CA VAL A 61 -4.00 -3.09 3.43
C VAL A 61 -5.22 -2.41 4.02
N VAL A 62 -5.35 -1.11 3.83
CA VAL A 62 -6.46 -0.33 4.40
C VAL A 62 -7.74 -0.41 3.59
N MET A 63 -7.73 -1.06 2.42
CA MET A 63 -8.90 -1.17 1.54
C MET A 63 -10.10 -1.82 2.23
N ALA A 64 -9.87 -2.74 3.17
CA ALA A 64 -10.92 -3.37 3.96
C ALA A 64 -11.76 -2.34 4.76
N GLU A 65 -11.13 -1.26 5.23
CA GLU A 65 -11.81 -0.18 5.97
C GLU A 65 -12.77 0.62 5.09
N TYR A 66 -12.50 0.72 3.80
CA TYR A 66 -13.40 1.38 2.85
C TYR A 66 -14.49 0.44 2.36
N THR A 67 -14.14 -0.82 2.08
CA THR A 67 -15.09 -1.80 1.55
C THR A 67 -16.07 -2.35 2.57
N ARG A 68 -15.82 -2.16 3.87
CA ARG A 68 -16.77 -2.54 4.95
C ARG A 68 -18.15 -1.85 4.82
N PHE A 69 -18.24 -0.74 4.11
CA PHE A 69 -19.50 -0.04 3.83
C PHE A 69 -20.23 -0.58 2.59
N ALA A 70 -19.66 -1.56 1.88
CA ALA A 70 -20.28 -2.14 0.70
C ALA A 70 -21.52 -2.96 1.10
N ARG A 71 -22.64 -2.70 0.42
CA ARG A 71 -23.90 -3.41 0.68
C ARG A 71 -23.92 -4.86 0.19
N LYS A 72 -23.03 -5.21 -0.73
CA LYS A 72 -22.96 -6.55 -1.35
C LYS A 72 -21.51 -7.03 -1.38
N ALA A 73 -21.28 -8.31 -1.10
CA ALA A 73 -19.96 -8.92 -1.06
C ALA A 73 -19.17 -8.74 -2.38
N TRP A 74 -19.82 -8.88 -3.54
CA TRP A 74 -19.16 -8.69 -4.82
C TRP A 74 -18.61 -7.26 -5.02
N VAL A 75 -19.30 -6.25 -4.46
CA VAL A 75 -18.86 -4.84 -4.50
C VAL A 75 -17.60 -4.66 -3.65
N ALA A 76 -17.52 -5.33 -2.49
CA ALA A 76 -16.34 -5.33 -1.63
C ALA A 76 -15.10 -5.95 -2.31
N ILE A 77 -15.30 -6.84 -3.28
CA ILE A 77 -14.21 -7.44 -4.08
C ILE A 77 -13.93 -6.59 -5.33
N ALA A 78 -14.97 -6.11 -6.01
CA ALA A 78 -14.81 -5.37 -7.25
C ALA A 78 -14.10 -4.01 -7.05
N ILE A 79 -14.38 -3.31 -5.95
CA ILE A 79 -13.73 -2.02 -5.65
C ILE A 79 -12.20 -2.16 -5.54
N PRO A 80 -11.65 -3.04 -4.69
CA PRO A 80 -10.19 -3.26 -4.64
C PRO A 80 -9.61 -3.67 -5.98
N PHE A 81 -10.27 -4.56 -6.71
CA PHE A 81 -9.81 -5.00 -8.02
C PHE A 81 -9.69 -3.83 -9.01
N ILE A 82 -10.73 -2.99 -9.12
CA ILE A 82 -10.72 -1.83 -10.02
C ILE A 82 -9.63 -0.84 -9.59
N VAL A 83 -9.54 -0.53 -8.30
CA VAL A 83 -8.60 0.48 -7.78
C VAL A 83 -7.16 -0.02 -7.89
N LEU A 84 -6.87 -1.23 -7.40
CA LEU A 84 -5.50 -1.72 -7.27
C LEU A 84 -4.96 -2.34 -8.57
N ILE A 85 -5.80 -2.90 -9.41
CA ILE A 85 -5.37 -3.54 -10.64
C ILE A 85 -5.57 -2.58 -11.83
N VAL A 86 -6.81 -2.15 -12.08
CA VAL A 86 -7.10 -1.37 -13.29
C VAL A 86 -6.54 0.05 -13.19
N THR A 87 -6.93 0.79 -12.15
CA THR A 87 -6.56 2.21 -12.03
C THR A 87 -5.07 2.37 -11.72
N GLN A 88 -4.53 1.56 -10.84
CA GLN A 88 -3.14 1.67 -10.43
C GLN A 88 -2.17 1.30 -11.57
N ILE A 89 -2.41 0.20 -12.30
CA ILE A 89 -1.59 -0.17 -13.45
C ILE A 89 -1.66 0.93 -14.50
N PHE A 90 -2.86 1.44 -14.81
CA PHE A 90 -3.04 2.52 -15.76
C PHE A 90 -2.18 3.76 -15.40
N LEU A 91 -2.28 4.22 -14.15
CA LEU A 91 -1.54 5.39 -13.68
C LEU A 91 -0.01 5.16 -13.67
N GLN A 92 0.43 3.97 -13.29
CA GLN A 92 1.85 3.63 -13.31
C GLN A 92 2.42 3.57 -14.72
N VAL A 93 1.69 3.00 -15.67
CA VAL A 93 2.10 2.97 -17.09
C VAL A 93 2.22 4.39 -17.63
N ILE A 94 1.21 5.23 -17.44
CA ILE A 94 1.26 6.63 -17.90
C ILE A 94 2.39 7.41 -17.23
N GLY A 95 2.59 7.21 -15.92
CA GLY A 95 3.70 7.83 -15.17
C GLY A 95 5.06 7.38 -15.69
N ALA A 96 5.24 6.09 -15.97
CA ALA A 96 6.47 5.55 -16.53
C ALA A 96 6.74 6.09 -17.93
N MET A 97 5.71 6.20 -18.79
CA MET A 97 5.84 6.82 -20.11
C MET A 97 6.33 8.26 -20.01
N GLY A 98 5.75 9.05 -19.10
CA GLY A 98 6.18 10.42 -18.84
C GLY A 98 7.62 10.50 -18.31
N GLY A 99 8.01 9.61 -17.39
CA GLY A 99 9.36 9.52 -16.86
C GLY A 99 10.41 9.19 -17.92
N ILE A 100 10.12 8.23 -18.80
CA ILE A 100 11.00 7.83 -19.91
C ILE A 100 11.23 9.01 -20.87
N VAL A 101 10.18 9.73 -21.24
CA VAL A 101 10.26 10.83 -22.22
C VAL A 101 10.89 12.08 -21.62
N SER A 102 10.62 12.38 -20.33
CA SER A 102 11.14 13.58 -19.66
C SER A 102 12.51 13.39 -19.00
N GLY A 103 12.92 12.14 -18.76
CA GLY A 103 14.12 11.83 -17.97
C GLY A 103 13.97 12.18 -16.48
N SER A 104 12.75 12.45 -16.00
CA SER A 104 12.47 12.85 -14.62
C SER A 104 11.31 12.09 -14.03
N PHE A 105 11.42 11.73 -12.75
CA PHE A 105 10.30 11.17 -11.99
C PHE A 105 9.33 12.27 -11.46
N ASP A 106 9.73 13.53 -11.54
CA ASP A 106 8.92 14.65 -11.06
C ASP A 106 7.92 15.09 -12.12
N PHE A 107 6.64 14.76 -11.88
CA PHE A 107 5.55 15.13 -12.78
C PHE A 107 5.39 16.64 -12.92
N SER A 108 5.75 17.43 -11.91
CA SER A 108 5.71 18.89 -11.98
C SER A 108 6.76 19.45 -12.94
N ALA A 109 7.94 18.85 -12.98
CA ALA A 109 8.99 19.17 -13.95
C ALA A 109 8.54 18.81 -15.38
N TYR A 110 7.90 17.64 -15.55
CA TYR A 110 7.31 17.23 -16.84
C TYR A 110 6.24 18.23 -17.34
N LEU A 111 5.32 18.66 -16.47
CA LEU A 111 4.26 19.61 -16.84
C LEU A 111 4.83 20.95 -17.35
N LYS A 112 5.93 21.44 -16.79
CA LYS A 112 6.60 22.66 -17.24
C LYS A 112 7.06 22.58 -18.70
N THR A 113 7.38 21.39 -19.17
CA THR A 113 7.82 21.18 -20.57
C THR A 113 6.67 21.19 -21.57
N ALA A 114 5.43 21.04 -21.11
CA ALA A 114 4.23 21.02 -21.96
C ALA A 114 3.65 22.41 -22.27
N GLY A 115 4.27 23.46 -21.72
CA GLY A 115 3.87 24.84 -21.92
C GLY A 115 3.15 25.46 -20.69
N PRO A 116 3.16 26.82 -20.57
CA PRO A 116 2.74 27.50 -19.35
C PRO A 116 1.26 27.29 -18.99
N LEU A 117 0.38 27.22 -19.96
CA LEU A 117 -1.05 26.99 -19.72
C LEU A 117 -1.31 25.56 -19.21
N ILE A 118 -0.70 24.57 -19.87
CA ILE A 118 -0.83 23.17 -19.48
C ILE A 118 -0.20 22.94 -18.11
N ALA A 119 0.94 23.56 -17.85
CA ALA A 119 1.59 23.52 -16.55
C ALA A 119 0.68 24.07 -15.44
N PHE A 120 0.06 25.21 -15.64
CA PHE A 120 -0.85 25.83 -14.68
C PHE A 120 -2.09 24.96 -14.43
N VAL A 121 -2.79 24.54 -15.48
CA VAL A 121 -3.99 23.70 -15.37
C VAL A 121 -3.65 22.34 -14.73
N GLY A 122 -2.54 21.74 -15.13
CA GLY A 122 -2.07 20.48 -14.58
C GLY A 122 -1.71 20.58 -13.09
N LEU A 123 -1.04 21.64 -12.67
CA LEU A 123 -0.72 21.88 -11.25
C LEU A 123 -1.98 22.10 -10.41
N VAL A 124 -2.96 22.84 -10.92
CA VAL A 124 -4.25 23.05 -10.23
C VAL A 124 -4.98 21.71 -10.10
N ALA A 125 -5.10 20.95 -11.19
CA ALA A 125 -5.76 19.64 -11.18
C ALA A 125 -5.06 18.65 -10.22
N MET A 126 -3.73 18.61 -10.23
CA MET A 126 -2.93 17.80 -9.33
C MET A 126 -3.12 18.22 -7.86
N SER A 127 -3.13 19.52 -7.58
CA SER A 127 -3.35 20.03 -6.23
C SER A 127 -4.72 19.64 -5.68
N LEU A 128 -5.77 19.71 -6.50
CA LEU A 128 -7.12 19.29 -6.14
C LEU A 128 -7.20 17.76 -5.93
N ALA A 129 -6.53 16.99 -6.77
CA ALA A 129 -6.45 15.54 -6.61
C ALA A 129 -5.71 15.13 -5.32
N LEU A 130 -4.59 15.79 -5.03
CA LEU A 130 -3.82 15.58 -3.80
C LEU A 130 -4.62 15.99 -2.55
N TRP A 131 -5.41 17.06 -2.62
CA TRP A 131 -6.29 17.47 -1.54
C TRP A 131 -7.29 16.35 -1.19
N THR A 132 -8.03 15.83 -2.17
CA THR A 132 -9.01 14.77 -1.92
C THR A 132 -8.37 13.46 -1.43
N THR A 133 -7.18 13.12 -1.94
CA THR A 133 -6.39 11.99 -1.48
C THR A 133 -5.86 12.21 -0.06
N GLY A 134 -5.45 13.43 0.26
CA GLY A 134 -4.99 13.82 1.59
C GLY A 134 -6.05 13.60 2.66
N ASP A 135 -7.30 13.99 2.38
CA ASP A 135 -8.43 13.76 3.29
C ASP A 135 -8.62 12.26 3.59
N THR A 136 -8.53 11.42 2.57
CA THR A 136 -8.67 9.98 2.70
C THR A 136 -7.51 9.38 3.48
N ASN A 137 -6.28 9.80 3.20
CA ASN A 137 -5.07 9.32 3.87
C ASN A 137 -4.99 9.77 5.33
N LEU A 138 -5.57 10.91 5.68
CA LEU A 138 -5.62 11.41 7.06
C LEU A 138 -6.72 10.76 7.90
N TYR A 139 -7.79 10.30 7.25
CA TYR A 139 -8.96 9.73 7.94
C TYR A 139 -8.61 8.51 8.79
N LEU A 140 -7.96 7.51 8.19
CA LEU A 140 -7.65 6.24 8.87
C LEU A 140 -6.64 6.39 10.01
N PRO A 141 -5.46 7.01 9.83
CA PRO A 141 -4.52 7.21 10.92
C PRO A 141 -5.16 7.97 12.09
N SER A 142 -6.02 8.96 11.79
CA SER A 142 -6.69 9.75 12.83
C SER A 142 -7.67 8.92 13.66
N ILE A 143 -8.46 8.04 13.01
CA ILE A 143 -9.40 7.15 13.72
C ILE A 143 -8.65 6.11 14.53
N GLN A 144 -7.64 5.47 13.94
CA GLN A 144 -6.86 4.45 14.63
C GLN A 144 -6.13 5.03 15.83
N THR A 145 -5.48 6.19 15.68
CA THR A 145 -4.81 6.90 16.77
C THR A 145 -5.80 7.31 17.85
N ALA A 146 -6.97 7.82 17.48
CA ALA A 146 -8.04 8.17 18.42
C ALA A 146 -8.50 6.95 19.24
N SER A 147 -8.64 5.80 18.58
CA SER A 147 -9.08 4.55 19.21
C SER A 147 -8.02 3.98 20.16
N VAL A 148 -6.76 3.94 19.73
CA VAL A 148 -5.65 3.37 20.50
C VAL A 148 -5.34 4.22 21.75
N PHE A 149 -5.23 5.54 21.56
CA PHE A 149 -4.85 6.47 22.65
C PHE A 149 -6.05 7.06 23.39
N LYS A 150 -7.29 6.70 23.01
CA LYS A 150 -8.53 7.24 23.57
C LYS A 150 -8.61 8.77 23.56
N LEU A 151 -8.06 9.37 22.49
CA LEU A 151 -8.01 10.82 22.29
C LEU A 151 -9.20 11.30 21.45
N PRO A 152 -9.64 12.57 21.61
CA PRO A 152 -10.66 13.14 20.73
C PRO A 152 -10.21 13.17 19.29
N LYS A 153 -11.08 12.73 18.36
CA LYS A 153 -10.77 12.67 16.91
C LYS A 153 -10.23 14.00 16.35
N ARG A 154 -10.71 15.13 16.84
CA ARG A 154 -10.24 16.47 16.39
C ARG A 154 -8.75 16.67 16.68
N VAL A 155 -8.29 16.24 17.84
CA VAL A 155 -6.88 16.34 18.25
C VAL A 155 -6.02 15.41 17.38
N THR A 156 -6.47 14.17 17.18
CA THR A 156 -5.71 13.19 16.40
C THR A 156 -5.60 13.58 14.92
N ILE A 157 -6.62 14.20 14.33
CA ILE A 157 -6.53 14.76 12.96
C ILE A 157 -5.42 15.79 12.86
N VAL A 158 -5.37 16.75 13.78
CA VAL A 158 -4.36 17.80 13.79
C VAL A 158 -2.96 17.22 14.01
N VAL A 159 -2.81 16.34 14.98
CA VAL A 159 -1.52 15.70 15.30
C VAL A 159 -1.02 14.85 14.14
N CYS A 160 -1.86 13.98 13.59
CA CYS A 160 -1.47 13.15 12.45
C CYS A 160 -1.16 14.01 11.19
N GLY A 161 -1.92 15.07 10.96
CA GLY A 161 -1.68 16.02 9.87
C GLY A 161 -0.35 16.73 10.01
N LEU A 162 -0.03 17.25 11.19
CA LEU A 162 1.25 17.93 11.47
C LEU A 162 2.43 16.97 11.33
N ILE A 163 2.34 15.78 11.93
CA ILE A 163 3.40 14.77 11.82
C ILE A 163 3.61 14.37 10.34
N GLY A 164 2.52 14.10 9.61
CA GLY A 164 2.58 13.76 8.19
C GLY A 164 3.21 14.87 7.34
N THR A 165 2.89 16.13 7.61
CA THR A 165 3.47 17.28 6.92
C THR A 165 4.96 17.43 7.19
N ILE A 166 5.36 17.34 8.46
CA ILE A 166 6.79 17.45 8.85
C ILE A 166 7.61 16.31 8.23
N LEU A 167 7.13 15.09 8.32
CA LEU A 167 7.79 13.93 7.70
C LEU A 167 7.84 14.07 6.17
N GLY A 168 6.78 14.57 5.55
CA GLY A 168 6.69 14.77 4.11
C GLY A 168 7.75 15.71 3.56
N LEU A 169 8.15 16.73 4.30
CA LEU A 169 9.21 17.66 3.90
C LEU A 169 10.58 16.96 3.71
N GLY A 170 10.87 15.94 4.51
CA GLY A 170 12.12 15.19 4.40
C GLY A 170 12.07 14.03 3.40
N ILE A 171 10.88 13.44 3.20
CA ILE A 171 10.69 12.25 2.37
C ILE A 171 10.94 12.52 0.89
N TYR A 172 10.67 13.73 0.38
CA TYR A 172 10.86 14.05 -1.04
C TYR A 172 12.28 13.74 -1.55
N GLN A 173 13.29 14.09 -0.78
CA GLN A 173 14.69 13.84 -1.15
C GLN A 173 15.09 12.36 -1.07
N HIS A 174 14.37 11.56 -0.27
CA HIS A 174 14.63 10.15 -0.03
C HIS A 174 13.49 9.25 -0.50
N PHE A 175 12.72 9.72 -1.50
CA PHE A 175 11.45 9.12 -1.92
C PHE A 175 11.56 7.64 -2.29
N MET A 176 12.58 7.27 -3.09
CA MET A 176 12.80 5.88 -3.50
C MET A 176 13.13 4.98 -2.30
N GLY A 177 13.96 5.45 -1.39
CA GLY A 177 14.29 4.73 -0.16
C GLY A 177 13.07 4.56 0.73
N TRP A 178 12.23 5.59 0.85
CA TRP A 178 10.99 5.55 1.62
C TRP A 178 9.99 4.51 1.08
N ILE A 179 9.72 4.52 -0.23
CA ILE A 179 8.84 3.53 -0.86
C ILE A 179 9.37 2.11 -0.67
N ASN A 180 10.67 1.90 -0.83
CA ASN A 180 11.29 0.61 -0.60
C ASN A 180 11.13 0.14 0.85
N GLN A 181 11.25 1.03 1.83
CA GLN A 181 11.00 0.70 3.23
C GLN A 181 9.53 0.30 3.48
N ILE A 182 8.58 1.02 2.90
CA ILE A 182 7.16 0.66 2.99
C ILE A 182 6.93 -0.73 2.37
N ALA A 183 7.53 -1.01 1.21
CA ALA A 183 7.43 -2.32 0.57
C ALA A 183 7.98 -3.46 1.43
N ASN A 184 8.99 -3.21 2.25
CA ASN A 184 9.59 -4.22 3.12
C ASN A 184 8.89 -4.36 4.47
N LEU A 185 8.19 -3.32 4.94
CA LEU A 185 7.53 -3.31 6.26
C LEU A 185 6.07 -3.76 6.19
N VAL A 186 5.32 -3.30 5.20
CA VAL A 186 3.85 -3.47 5.20
C VAL A 186 3.41 -4.89 4.83
N PRO A 187 3.95 -5.56 3.79
CA PRO A 187 3.54 -6.92 3.47
C PRO A 187 3.73 -7.92 4.62
N PRO A 188 4.86 -7.94 5.36
CA PRO A 188 5.03 -8.82 6.51
C PRO A 188 3.98 -8.63 7.62
N LEU A 189 3.42 -7.42 7.75
CA LEU A 189 2.37 -7.12 8.73
C LEU A 189 1.07 -7.90 8.44
N ILE A 190 0.77 -8.16 7.17
CA ILE A 190 -0.44 -8.86 6.75
C ILE A 190 -0.30 -10.36 6.88
N GLY A 191 0.92 -10.89 6.82
CA GLY A 191 1.20 -12.33 6.86
C GLY A 191 0.49 -13.07 8.00
N PRO A 192 0.65 -12.63 9.25
CA PRO A 192 -0.06 -13.23 10.40
C PRO A 192 -1.58 -13.20 10.26
N VAL A 193 -2.14 -12.12 9.72
CA VAL A 193 -3.60 -11.96 9.53
C VAL A 193 -4.12 -12.97 8.52
N ILE A 194 -3.43 -13.15 7.39
CA ILE A 194 -3.81 -14.12 6.36
C ILE A 194 -3.79 -15.54 6.93
N VAL A 195 -2.71 -15.90 7.60
CA VAL A 195 -2.56 -17.24 8.15
C VAL A 195 -3.56 -17.50 9.28
N ASP A 196 -3.76 -16.54 10.18
CA ASP A 196 -4.75 -16.68 11.23
C ASP A 196 -6.14 -16.91 10.65
N TYR A 197 -6.56 -16.08 9.71
CA TYR A 197 -7.88 -16.15 9.12
C TYR A 197 -8.11 -17.46 8.36
N TYR A 198 -7.22 -17.83 7.43
CA TYR A 198 -7.46 -18.99 6.56
C TYR A 198 -7.07 -20.32 7.21
N LEU A 199 -5.95 -20.37 7.94
CA LEU A 199 -5.43 -21.63 8.47
C LEU A 199 -6.03 -21.95 9.85
N PHE A 200 -6.07 -20.99 10.76
CA PHE A 200 -6.49 -21.24 12.14
C PHE A 200 -7.97 -20.99 12.38
N GLN A 201 -8.56 -19.99 11.75
CA GLN A 201 -9.99 -19.63 11.90
C GLN A 201 -10.87 -20.18 10.76
N ARG A 202 -10.28 -20.85 9.77
CA ARG A 202 -10.99 -21.47 8.63
C ARG A 202 -11.91 -20.51 7.87
N GLY A 203 -11.49 -19.27 7.71
CA GLY A 203 -12.22 -18.25 6.97
C GLY A 203 -13.37 -17.58 7.74
N HIS A 204 -13.47 -17.78 9.04
CA HIS A 204 -14.55 -17.19 9.86
C HIS A 204 -14.02 -16.67 11.19
N TYR A 205 -14.21 -15.35 11.44
CA TYR A 205 -14.02 -14.75 12.75
C TYR A 205 -15.38 -14.62 13.47
N ASP A 206 -15.45 -15.14 14.69
CA ASP A 206 -16.59 -14.88 15.56
C ASP A 206 -16.45 -13.45 16.15
N THR A 207 -17.19 -12.52 15.57
CA THR A 207 -17.13 -11.11 15.96
C THR A 207 -17.67 -10.85 17.37
N THR A 208 -18.48 -11.77 17.93
CA THR A 208 -19.00 -11.63 19.29
C THR A 208 -17.89 -11.77 20.33
N ARG A 209 -16.79 -12.43 19.98
CA ARG A 209 -15.62 -12.70 20.86
C ARG A 209 -14.52 -11.66 20.77
N LEU A 210 -14.65 -10.65 19.88
CA LEU A 210 -13.62 -9.61 19.74
C LEU A 210 -13.30 -8.86 21.03
N PRO A 211 -14.28 -8.54 21.91
CA PRO A 211 -13.99 -7.87 23.19
C PRO A 211 -13.13 -8.70 24.15
N ASP A 212 -13.16 -10.02 24.02
CA ASP A 212 -12.45 -10.94 24.92
C ASP A 212 -11.01 -11.23 24.48
N LEU A 213 -10.62 -10.75 23.29
CA LEU A 213 -9.29 -10.95 22.76
C LEU A 213 -8.24 -10.21 23.59
N PRO A 214 -7.06 -10.82 23.82
CA PRO A 214 -5.96 -10.13 24.46
C PRO A 214 -5.49 -8.96 23.59
N SER A 215 -5.10 -7.84 24.23
CA SER A 215 -4.63 -6.64 23.53
C SER A 215 -3.38 -6.85 22.67
N TRP A 216 -2.63 -7.91 22.92
CA TRP A 216 -1.39 -8.24 22.22
C TRP A 216 -1.39 -9.70 21.75
N ASN A 217 -0.86 -9.90 20.54
CA ASN A 217 -0.60 -11.25 19.99
C ASN A 217 0.92 -11.41 19.76
N PRO A 218 1.69 -11.87 20.77
CA PRO A 218 3.14 -12.01 20.66
C PRO A 218 3.60 -12.86 19.46
N PRO A 219 2.97 -14.01 19.14
CA PRO A 219 3.26 -14.73 17.91
C PRO A 219 3.17 -13.90 16.63
N ALA A 220 2.17 -13.05 16.51
CA ALA A 220 2.01 -12.18 15.33
C ALA A 220 3.11 -11.13 15.25
N VAL A 221 3.47 -10.53 16.38
CA VAL A 221 4.57 -9.55 16.46
C VAL A 221 5.90 -10.22 16.10
N ALA A 222 6.19 -11.40 16.66
CA ALA A 222 7.42 -12.14 16.36
C ALA A 222 7.50 -12.52 14.86
N ALA A 223 6.39 -12.98 14.29
CA ALA A 223 6.31 -13.32 12.87
C ALA A 223 6.50 -12.11 11.97
N PHE A 224 5.88 -10.98 12.32
CA PHE A 224 6.08 -9.70 11.62
C PHE A 224 7.56 -9.29 11.62
N VAL A 225 8.20 -9.29 12.79
CA VAL A 225 9.62 -8.93 12.92
C VAL A 225 10.51 -9.87 12.10
N ALA A 226 10.24 -11.19 12.14
CA ALA A 226 10.98 -12.16 11.32
C ALA A 226 10.82 -11.87 9.82
N GLY A 227 9.61 -11.54 9.37
CA GLY A 227 9.34 -11.16 7.97
C GLY A 227 10.06 -9.89 7.56
N VAL A 228 10.09 -8.86 8.42
CA VAL A 228 10.82 -7.60 8.15
C VAL A 228 12.32 -7.85 8.06
N ILE A 229 12.89 -8.62 8.97
CA ILE A 229 14.32 -8.98 8.95
C ILE A 229 14.64 -9.74 7.66
N ALA A 230 13.80 -10.70 7.27
CA ALA A 230 13.99 -11.45 6.03
C ALA A 230 13.93 -10.55 4.79
N ALA A 231 12.99 -9.60 4.73
CA ALA A 231 12.88 -8.65 3.63
C ALA A 231 14.09 -7.71 3.52
N GLN A 232 14.68 -7.33 4.65
CA GLN A 232 15.77 -6.35 4.69
C GLN A 232 17.16 -6.98 4.51
N ALA A 233 17.39 -8.16 5.08
CA ALA A 233 18.74 -8.72 5.23
C ALA A 233 18.97 -10.03 4.44
N PHE A 234 17.91 -10.77 4.09
CA PHE A 234 18.05 -12.14 3.57
C PHE A 234 17.17 -12.40 2.35
N THR A 235 16.97 -11.41 1.48
CA THR A 235 16.13 -11.57 0.28
C THR A 235 16.84 -12.37 -0.80
N PRO A 236 16.27 -13.48 -1.27
CA PRO A 236 16.77 -14.20 -2.43
C PRO A 236 16.68 -13.36 -3.72
N PRO A 237 17.62 -13.53 -4.67
CA PRO A 237 17.67 -12.70 -5.88
C PRO A 237 16.51 -12.93 -6.89
N TRP A 238 15.72 -13.96 -6.68
CA TRP A 238 14.62 -14.36 -7.57
C TRP A 238 13.25 -13.83 -7.14
N ILE A 239 13.13 -13.10 -6.03
CA ILE A 239 11.87 -12.58 -5.51
C ILE A 239 12.03 -11.15 -4.98
N ALA A 240 10.97 -10.33 -5.09
CA ALA A 240 10.94 -9.00 -4.49
C ALA A 240 10.94 -9.08 -2.96
N SER A 241 11.69 -8.21 -2.30
CA SER A 241 11.94 -8.27 -0.86
C SER A 241 10.67 -8.20 -0.01
N GLY A 242 9.70 -7.35 -0.38
CA GLY A 242 8.42 -7.28 0.32
C GLY A 242 7.60 -8.58 0.25
N LEU A 243 7.60 -9.24 -0.92
CA LEU A 243 6.93 -10.54 -1.07
C LEU A 243 7.64 -11.64 -0.28
N TRP A 244 8.97 -11.62 -0.27
CA TRP A 244 9.74 -12.55 0.55
C TRP A 244 9.43 -12.36 2.03
N GLY A 245 9.43 -11.13 2.52
CA GLY A 245 9.06 -10.81 3.89
C GLY A 245 7.65 -11.27 4.27
N LEU A 246 6.68 -11.11 3.36
CA LEU A 246 5.33 -11.63 3.54
C LEU A 246 5.32 -13.14 3.72
N LEU A 247 5.98 -13.88 2.83
CA LEU A 247 6.03 -15.35 2.90
C LEU A 247 6.70 -15.83 4.19
N VAL A 248 7.83 -15.23 4.56
CA VAL A 248 8.52 -15.56 5.81
C VAL A 248 7.65 -15.26 7.02
N SER A 249 6.97 -14.13 7.04
CA SER A 249 6.03 -13.77 8.12
C SER A 249 4.86 -14.76 8.22
N MET A 250 4.29 -15.18 7.09
CA MET A 250 3.23 -16.21 7.06
C MET A 250 3.71 -17.54 7.65
N VAL A 251 4.86 -18.02 7.21
CA VAL A 251 5.44 -19.29 7.70
C VAL A 251 5.81 -19.17 9.19
N ALA A 252 6.47 -18.08 9.57
CA ALA A 252 6.84 -17.84 10.96
C ALA A 252 5.60 -17.83 11.87
N TYR A 253 4.52 -17.16 11.47
CA TYR A 253 3.28 -17.15 12.24
C TYR A 253 2.65 -18.54 12.35
N ALA A 254 2.58 -19.28 11.24
CA ALA A 254 2.05 -20.65 11.25
C ALA A 254 2.81 -21.54 12.22
N VAL A 255 4.14 -21.46 12.22
CA VAL A 255 5.00 -22.27 13.10
C VAL A 255 4.90 -21.80 14.55
N ILE A 256 5.11 -20.51 14.82
CA ILE A 256 5.14 -20.00 16.20
C ILE A 256 3.76 -20.15 16.85
N TYR A 257 2.69 -19.73 16.19
CA TYR A 257 1.34 -19.84 16.74
C TYR A 257 0.87 -21.28 16.83
N GLY A 258 1.19 -22.13 15.84
CA GLY A 258 0.93 -23.56 15.89
C GLY A 258 1.62 -24.23 17.08
N ALA A 259 2.91 -23.96 17.29
CA ALA A 259 3.67 -24.48 18.43
C ALA A 259 3.12 -24.00 19.78
N THR A 260 2.81 -22.71 19.92
CA THR A 260 2.22 -22.16 21.15
C THR A 260 0.86 -22.79 21.47
N ARG A 261 0.06 -23.07 20.42
CA ARG A 261 -1.23 -23.77 20.58
C ARG A 261 -1.05 -25.23 21.01
N MET A 262 -0.06 -25.93 20.45
CA MET A 262 0.26 -27.31 20.85
C MET A 262 0.77 -27.40 22.30
N MET A 263 1.52 -26.41 22.75
CA MET A 263 1.99 -26.28 24.15
C MET A 263 0.88 -25.84 25.13
N GLY A 264 -0.34 -25.62 24.66
CA GLY A 264 -1.46 -25.18 25.49
C GLY A 264 -1.39 -23.72 25.94
N LEU A 265 -0.51 -22.92 25.32
CA LEU A 265 -0.41 -21.49 25.63
C LEU A 265 -1.63 -20.74 25.06
N LYS A 266 -2.27 -19.95 25.90
CA LYS A 266 -3.52 -19.25 25.60
C LYS A 266 -3.24 -17.87 25.00
N LEU A 267 -2.86 -17.83 23.73
CA LEU A 267 -2.55 -16.61 23.00
C LEU A 267 -3.57 -16.39 21.86
N GLY A 268 -3.86 -15.13 21.53
CA GLY A 268 -4.82 -14.78 20.49
C GLY A 268 -6.20 -15.42 20.70
N TYR A 269 -6.83 -15.91 19.65
CA TYR A 269 -8.15 -16.59 19.70
C TYR A 269 -8.17 -17.84 20.59
N ALA A 270 -7.04 -18.53 20.74
CA ALA A 270 -6.94 -19.68 21.63
C ALA A 270 -7.17 -19.32 23.11
N ALA A 271 -6.90 -18.07 23.50
CA ALA A 271 -7.17 -17.58 24.85
C ALA A 271 -8.67 -17.51 25.15
N VAL A 272 -9.47 -17.14 24.17
CA VAL A 272 -10.94 -17.03 24.31
C VAL A 272 -11.57 -18.41 24.41
N ALA A 273 -11.22 -19.32 23.49
CA ALA A 273 -11.72 -20.70 23.48
C ALA A 273 -11.38 -21.47 24.78
N ALA A 274 -10.30 -21.10 25.44
CA ALA A 274 -9.89 -21.75 26.68
C ALA A 274 -10.59 -21.19 27.94
N ARG A 275 -11.10 -19.97 27.90
CA ARG A 275 -11.93 -19.42 28.98
C ARG A 275 -13.31 -20.10 29.03
N GLU A 276 -13.91 -20.38 27.88
CA GLU A 276 -15.20 -21.08 27.79
C GLU A 276 -15.15 -22.50 28.34
N ARG A 277 -14.08 -23.27 28.05
CA ARG A 277 -13.90 -24.63 28.60
C ARG A 277 -13.73 -24.67 30.11
N LYS A 278 -13.43 -23.54 30.75
CA LYS A 278 -13.33 -23.44 32.22
C LYS A 278 -14.60 -22.90 32.87
N ALA A 279 -15.49 -22.29 32.10
CA ALA A 279 -16.73 -21.72 32.58
C ALA A 279 -17.94 -22.65 32.40
N GLY A 280 -17.83 -23.72 31.61
CA GLY A 280 -18.80 -24.81 31.49
C GLY A 280 -18.28 -26.10 32.13
#